data_8170ca4efa769c9ff2ecac636d604445
#
_entry.id   8170ca4efa769c9ff2ecac636d604445
#
_cell.length_a   1.000
_cell.length_b   1.000
_cell.length_c   1.000
_cell.angle_alpha   90.00
_cell.angle_beta   90.00
_cell.angle_gamma   90.00
#
_symmetry.space_group_name_H-M   'P 1'
#
loop_
_entity.id
_entity.type
_entity.pdbx_description
1 polymer ?
#
loop_
_entity_poly.entity_id
_entity_poly.type
_entity_poly.pdbx_seq_one_letter_code
_entity_poly.pdbx_strand_id
1 'polypeptide(L)'
;MFDFLKRNQAPSAKQIEKLVKRLTEPQGEDAPRIEAAEKLAEWGTPDALYALLKRFTISSKVITQDIEEKRMVVHMLVDKGNDAVDPILRFLSTHQHVEWPVQALSQILPREQLVPKLVSALEKVATASAFTPPEHKADLIRAMRGHVTPEIASVLRQFLSDDDDDVRIAAIDGIAEVGDELRELLLEVFLEADDRPRIRIKIAEIFADREWPVKGYRPKIEQTLPEGFHLSAKGLIRRR
;
A
#
# COMPACT_ATOMS: atom_id res chain seq x y z
N MET A 1 -15.00 -40.59 -23.78
CA MET A 1 -15.92 -40.13 -22.71
C MET A 1 -15.28 -39.99 -21.33
N PHE A 2 -13.97 -40.15 -21.18
CA PHE A 2 -13.25 -40.08 -19.89
C PHE A 2 -12.42 -38.79 -19.69
N ASP A 3 -12.25 -37.94 -20.70
CA ASP A 3 -11.45 -36.72 -20.59
C ASP A 3 -12.18 -35.52 -19.99
N PHE A 4 -13.52 -35.55 -20.00
CA PHE A 4 -14.34 -34.44 -19.46
C PHE A 4 -14.39 -34.42 -17.93
N LEU A 5 -14.16 -35.55 -17.26
CA LEU A 5 -14.17 -35.68 -15.80
C LEU A 5 -12.86 -35.25 -15.13
N LYS A 6 -11.75 -35.17 -15.88
CA LYS A 6 -10.45 -34.69 -15.36
C LYS A 6 -10.34 -33.16 -15.27
N ARG A 7 -11.24 -32.41 -15.94
CA ARG A 7 -11.22 -30.93 -15.96
C ARG A 7 -11.75 -30.27 -14.68
N ASN A 8 -12.39 -31.00 -13.78
CA ASN A 8 -13.07 -30.43 -12.60
C ASN A 8 -12.48 -30.82 -11.24
N GLN A 9 -11.29 -31.42 -11.18
CA GLN A 9 -10.62 -31.61 -9.89
C GLN A 9 -9.80 -30.37 -9.53
N ALA A 10 -10.07 -29.78 -8.37
CA ALA A 10 -9.26 -28.70 -7.83
C ALA A 10 -7.76 -29.13 -7.81
N PRO A 11 -6.82 -28.23 -8.18
CA PRO A 11 -5.42 -28.56 -8.21
C PRO A 11 -4.92 -28.97 -6.82
N SER A 12 -4.05 -29.97 -6.76
CA SER A 12 -3.39 -30.33 -5.51
C SER A 12 -2.35 -29.27 -5.10
N ALA A 13 -2.07 -29.16 -3.81
CA ALA A 13 -1.05 -28.24 -3.30
C ALA A 13 0.31 -28.45 -3.98
N LYS A 14 0.69 -29.72 -4.28
CA LYS A 14 1.94 -30.06 -4.99
C LYS A 14 1.98 -29.53 -6.42
N GLN A 15 0.83 -29.53 -7.12
CA GLN A 15 0.74 -28.97 -8.47
C GLN A 15 0.87 -27.45 -8.44
N ILE A 16 0.22 -26.78 -7.49
CA ILE A 16 0.34 -25.33 -7.28
C ILE A 16 1.81 -24.98 -6.96
N GLU A 17 2.44 -25.67 -6.01
CA GLU A 17 3.83 -25.44 -5.63
C GLU A 17 4.80 -25.56 -6.81
N LYS A 18 4.59 -26.55 -7.67
CA LYS A 18 5.42 -26.74 -8.89
C LYS A 18 5.32 -25.54 -9.83
N LEU A 19 4.11 -24.97 -9.99
CA LEU A 19 3.91 -23.77 -10.82
C LEU A 19 4.49 -22.53 -10.16
N VAL A 20 4.34 -22.37 -8.82
CA VAL A 20 4.96 -21.27 -8.08
C VAL A 20 6.48 -21.24 -8.28
N LYS A 21 7.16 -22.38 -8.21
CA LYS A 21 8.61 -22.45 -8.47
C LYS A 21 9.00 -21.94 -9.86
N ARG A 22 8.20 -22.24 -10.89
CA ARG A 22 8.42 -21.71 -12.24
C ARG A 22 8.10 -20.23 -12.32
N LEU A 23 6.97 -19.81 -11.75
CA LEU A 23 6.47 -18.44 -11.77
C LEU A 23 7.44 -17.47 -11.09
N THR A 24 8.13 -17.91 -10.03
CA THR A 24 9.04 -17.10 -9.23
C THR A 24 10.52 -17.33 -9.55
N GLU A 25 10.86 -17.91 -10.69
CA GLU A 25 12.25 -18.09 -11.14
C GLU A 25 12.77 -16.82 -11.83
N PRO A 26 13.59 -16.00 -11.14
CA PRO A 26 13.99 -14.69 -11.68
C PRO A 26 15.01 -14.76 -12.81
N GLN A 27 15.74 -15.88 -12.89
CA GLN A 27 16.83 -16.11 -13.86
C GLN A 27 16.37 -16.88 -15.09
N GLY A 28 15.16 -17.48 -15.04
CA GLY A 28 14.60 -18.29 -16.11
C GLY A 28 14.14 -17.46 -17.31
N GLU A 29 13.81 -18.18 -18.38
CA GLU A 29 13.12 -17.61 -19.53
C GLU A 29 11.69 -17.16 -19.13
N ASP A 30 11.11 -16.23 -19.88
CA ASP A 30 9.76 -15.69 -19.64
C ASP A 30 8.65 -16.72 -19.94
N ALA A 31 8.78 -17.50 -21.03
CA ALA A 31 7.74 -18.43 -21.45
C ALA A 31 7.30 -19.42 -20.35
N PRO A 32 8.20 -20.10 -19.60
CA PRO A 32 7.79 -20.95 -18.47
C PRO A 32 7.09 -20.22 -17.34
N ARG A 33 7.40 -18.93 -17.09
CA ARG A 33 6.70 -18.10 -16.10
C ARG A 33 5.30 -17.74 -16.55
N ILE A 34 5.16 -17.36 -17.82
CA ILE A 34 3.88 -17.04 -18.46
C ILE A 34 2.95 -18.26 -18.44
N GLU A 35 3.43 -19.43 -18.90
CA GLU A 35 2.67 -20.69 -18.86
C GLU A 35 2.21 -21.04 -17.44
N ALA A 36 3.06 -20.81 -16.44
CA ALA A 36 2.71 -21.05 -15.05
C ALA A 36 1.64 -20.10 -14.56
N ALA A 37 1.71 -18.81 -14.92
CA ALA A 37 0.71 -17.80 -14.60
C ALA A 37 -0.65 -18.13 -15.23
N GLU A 38 -0.66 -18.44 -16.54
CA GLU A 38 -1.87 -18.81 -17.28
C GLU A 38 -2.55 -20.04 -16.66
N LYS A 39 -1.75 -21.05 -16.29
CA LYS A 39 -2.30 -22.27 -15.68
C LYS A 39 -2.90 -22.04 -14.30
N LEU A 40 -2.26 -21.20 -13.47
CA LEU A 40 -2.79 -20.80 -12.17
C LEU A 40 -4.10 -20.00 -12.33
N ALA A 41 -4.11 -19.07 -13.29
CA ALA A 41 -5.31 -18.30 -13.62
C ALA A 41 -6.43 -19.20 -14.18
N GLU A 42 -6.12 -20.17 -15.05
CA GLU A 42 -7.10 -21.14 -15.57
C GLU A 42 -7.79 -21.92 -14.45
N TRP A 43 -7.03 -22.39 -13.46
CA TRP A 43 -7.61 -23.09 -12.32
C TRP A 43 -8.55 -22.20 -11.49
N GLY A 44 -8.23 -20.92 -11.31
CA GLY A 44 -9.09 -19.93 -10.69
C GLY A 44 -9.51 -20.22 -9.24
N THR A 45 -8.95 -21.26 -8.60
CA THR A 45 -9.26 -21.54 -7.20
C THR A 45 -8.58 -20.50 -6.29
N PRO A 46 -9.11 -20.22 -5.08
CA PRO A 46 -8.51 -19.23 -4.17
C PRO A 46 -7.01 -19.45 -3.93
N ASP A 47 -6.57 -20.71 -3.77
CA ASP A 47 -5.15 -21.02 -3.57
C ASP A 47 -4.32 -20.86 -4.85
N ALA A 48 -4.88 -21.13 -6.02
CA ALA A 48 -4.21 -20.89 -7.30
C ALA A 48 -4.08 -19.39 -7.59
N LEU A 49 -5.11 -18.59 -7.32
CA LEU A 49 -5.07 -17.13 -7.45
C LEU A 49 -4.10 -16.50 -6.44
N TYR A 50 -4.09 -16.99 -5.19
CA TYR A 50 -3.07 -16.58 -4.22
C TYR A 50 -1.65 -16.94 -4.68
N ALA A 51 -1.47 -18.11 -5.29
CA ALA A 51 -0.18 -18.54 -5.85
C ALA A 51 0.25 -17.68 -7.04
N LEU A 52 -0.69 -17.24 -7.88
CA LEU A 52 -0.44 -16.33 -9.00
C LEU A 52 0.14 -14.99 -8.52
N LEU A 53 -0.32 -14.47 -7.39
CA LEU A 53 0.20 -13.23 -6.78
C LEU A 53 1.68 -13.31 -6.40
N LYS A 54 2.25 -14.52 -6.25
CA LYS A 54 3.68 -14.68 -5.99
C LYS A 54 4.57 -14.15 -7.13
N ARG A 55 4.04 -13.96 -8.35
CA ARG A 55 4.79 -13.27 -9.43
C ARG A 55 5.22 -11.87 -9.02
N PHE A 56 4.47 -11.19 -8.17
CA PHE A 56 4.81 -9.84 -7.69
C PHE A 56 5.97 -9.81 -6.68
N THR A 57 6.37 -10.95 -6.12
CA THR A 57 7.44 -11.01 -5.12
C THR A 57 8.85 -11.06 -5.71
N ILE A 58 8.97 -11.16 -7.04
CA ILE A 58 10.26 -11.23 -7.73
C ILE A 58 10.38 -10.13 -8.79
N SER A 59 11.63 -9.85 -9.18
CA SER A 59 11.95 -9.07 -10.37
C SER A 59 12.77 -9.91 -11.33
N SER A 60 12.40 -9.93 -12.61
CA SER A 60 13.18 -10.63 -13.64
C SER A 60 14.33 -9.75 -14.15
N LYS A 61 15.28 -10.35 -14.87
CA LYS A 61 16.49 -9.65 -15.34
C LYS A 61 16.22 -8.45 -16.24
N VAL A 62 15.17 -8.54 -17.05
CA VAL A 62 14.80 -7.51 -18.03
C VAL A 62 13.62 -6.74 -17.49
N ILE A 63 13.83 -5.47 -17.13
CA ILE A 63 12.83 -4.61 -16.46
C ILE A 63 11.54 -4.48 -17.28
N THR A 64 11.64 -4.30 -18.60
CA THR A 64 10.46 -4.18 -19.47
C THR A 64 9.61 -5.45 -19.48
N GLN A 65 10.25 -6.62 -19.59
CA GLN A 65 9.56 -7.90 -19.51
C GLN A 65 8.95 -8.14 -18.13
N ASP A 66 9.65 -7.75 -17.04
CA ASP A 66 9.14 -7.86 -15.68
C ASP A 66 7.84 -7.09 -15.51
N ILE A 67 7.80 -5.85 -16.00
CA ILE A 67 6.62 -5.00 -15.97
C ILE A 67 5.49 -5.58 -16.81
N GLU A 68 5.77 -6.09 -18.01
CA GLU A 68 4.78 -6.69 -18.90
C GLU A 68 4.15 -7.96 -18.29
N GLU A 69 4.97 -8.84 -17.73
CA GLU A 69 4.49 -10.03 -17.03
C GLU A 69 3.61 -9.68 -15.81
N LYS A 70 4.02 -8.68 -15.01
CA LYS A 70 3.22 -8.21 -13.87
C LYS A 70 1.89 -7.59 -14.32
N ARG A 71 1.87 -6.81 -15.39
CA ARG A 71 0.62 -6.29 -15.98
C ARG A 71 -0.28 -7.42 -16.47
N MET A 72 0.28 -8.43 -17.12
CA MET A 72 -0.46 -9.61 -17.56
C MET A 72 -1.12 -10.32 -16.36
N VAL A 73 -0.39 -10.51 -15.25
CA VAL A 73 -0.95 -11.09 -14.03
C VAL A 73 -2.06 -10.21 -13.44
N VAL A 74 -1.92 -8.89 -13.45
CA VAL A 74 -3.00 -7.97 -13.05
C VAL A 74 -4.25 -8.21 -13.91
N HIS A 75 -4.12 -8.28 -15.23
CA HIS A 75 -5.27 -8.57 -16.12
C HIS A 75 -5.91 -9.92 -15.81
N MET A 76 -5.10 -10.98 -15.62
CA MET A 76 -5.61 -12.29 -15.24
C MET A 76 -6.44 -12.26 -13.94
N LEU A 77 -5.99 -11.49 -12.93
CA LEU A 77 -6.72 -11.32 -11.67
C LEU A 77 -8.01 -10.52 -11.86
N VAL A 78 -7.96 -9.45 -12.67
CA VAL A 78 -9.15 -8.63 -13.01
C VAL A 78 -10.20 -9.47 -13.74
N ASP A 79 -9.80 -10.34 -14.67
CA ASP A 79 -10.71 -11.24 -15.40
C ASP A 79 -11.41 -12.25 -14.45
N LYS A 80 -10.83 -12.54 -13.28
CA LYS A 80 -11.47 -13.36 -12.23
C LYS A 80 -12.47 -12.59 -11.39
N GLY A 81 -12.46 -11.28 -11.47
CA GLY A 81 -13.39 -10.42 -10.74
C GLY A 81 -13.38 -10.69 -9.23
N ASN A 82 -14.55 -10.86 -8.64
CA ASN A 82 -14.72 -11.04 -7.21
C ASN A 82 -13.98 -12.26 -6.63
N ASP A 83 -13.74 -13.31 -7.44
CA ASP A 83 -13.01 -14.51 -6.97
C ASP A 83 -11.54 -14.20 -6.63
N ALA A 84 -10.97 -13.14 -7.19
CA ALA A 84 -9.61 -12.70 -6.91
C ALA A 84 -9.50 -11.80 -5.65
N VAL A 85 -10.59 -11.25 -5.15
CA VAL A 85 -10.56 -10.26 -4.05
C VAL A 85 -9.96 -10.83 -2.77
N ASP A 86 -10.49 -11.94 -2.27
CA ASP A 86 -10.00 -12.54 -1.02
C ASP A 86 -8.55 -13.06 -1.13
N PRO A 87 -8.13 -13.75 -2.21
CA PRO A 87 -6.73 -14.05 -2.46
C PRO A 87 -5.81 -12.84 -2.43
N ILE A 88 -6.20 -11.72 -3.05
CA ILE A 88 -5.42 -10.48 -3.06
C ILE A 88 -5.33 -9.89 -1.65
N LEU A 89 -6.43 -9.81 -0.90
CA LEU A 89 -6.43 -9.30 0.46
C LEU A 89 -5.58 -10.16 1.41
N ARG A 90 -5.63 -11.48 1.26
CA ARG A 90 -4.75 -12.40 1.97
C ARG A 90 -3.28 -12.11 1.64
N PHE A 91 -2.96 -11.88 0.39
CA PHE A 91 -1.60 -11.54 -0.06
C PHE A 91 -1.14 -10.21 0.53
N LEU A 92 -1.96 -9.16 0.46
CA LEU A 92 -1.69 -7.84 1.03
C LEU A 92 -1.49 -7.87 2.56
N SER A 93 -2.10 -8.83 3.26
CA SER A 93 -1.90 -8.99 4.70
C SER A 93 -0.62 -9.76 5.08
N THR A 94 0.09 -10.35 4.11
CA THR A 94 1.23 -11.25 4.36
C THR A 94 2.50 -10.92 3.56
N HIS A 95 2.43 -10.03 2.57
CA HIS A 95 3.51 -9.69 1.66
C HIS A 95 3.59 -8.18 1.45
N GLN A 96 4.81 -7.65 1.49
CA GLN A 96 5.08 -6.20 1.35
C GLN A 96 4.90 -5.63 -0.08
N HIS A 97 4.70 -6.47 -1.09
CA HIS A 97 4.52 -6.03 -2.48
C HIS A 97 3.07 -5.59 -2.72
N VAL A 98 2.77 -4.33 -2.45
CA VAL A 98 1.41 -3.77 -2.39
C VAL A 98 0.93 -3.22 -3.74
N GLU A 99 1.82 -2.64 -4.54
CA GLU A 99 1.49 -1.85 -5.73
C GLU A 99 0.61 -2.62 -6.74
N TRP A 100 1.10 -3.73 -7.26
CA TRP A 100 0.40 -4.51 -8.30
C TRP A 100 -0.89 -5.18 -7.81
N PRO A 101 -0.92 -5.79 -6.60
CA PRO A 101 -2.17 -6.31 -6.04
C PRO A 101 -3.24 -5.23 -5.84
N VAL A 102 -2.87 -4.03 -5.37
CA VAL A 102 -3.81 -2.91 -5.23
C VAL A 102 -4.29 -2.42 -6.59
N GLN A 103 -3.41 -2.38 -7.60
CA GLN A 103 -3.81 -2.04 -8.98
C GLN A 103 -4.86 -3.02 -9.52
N ALA A 104 -4.75 -4.33 -9.24
CA ALA A 104 -5.77 -5.30 -9.61
C ALA A 104 -7.08 -5.05 -8.84
N LEU A 105 -7.03 -4.86 -7.52
CA LEU A 105 -8.22 -4.56 -6.71
C LEU A 105 -8.95 -3.30 -7.17
N SER A 106 -8.22 -2.25 -7.56
CA SER A 106 -8.81 -0.99 -8.01
C SER A 106 -9.57 -1.11 -9.34
N GLN A 107 -9.26 -2.13 -10.13
CA GLN A 107 -9.99 -2.44 -11.37
C GLN A 107 -11.17 -3.40 -11.13
N ILE A 108 -11.13 -4.19 -10.06
CA ILE A 108 -12.20 -5.14 -9.70
C ILE A 108 -13.29 -4.47 -8.87
N LEU A 109 -12.89 -3.66 -7.90
CA LEU A 109 -13.80 -3.10 -6.90
C LEU A 109 -14.05 -1.61 -7.14
N PRO A 110 -15.32 -1.16 -6.97
CA PRO A 110 -15.58 0.25 -6.86
C PRO A 110 -14.88 0.83 -5.62
N ARG A 111 -14.60 2.11 -5.68
CA ARG A 111 -13.81 2.85 -4.70
C ARG A 111 -14.32 2.68 -3.26
N GLU A 112 -15.62 2.74 -3.08
CA GLU A 112 -16.30 2.63 -1.79
C GLU A 112 -16.07 1.27 -1.11
N GLN A 113 -15.77 0.25 -1.90
CA GLN A 113 -15.48 -1.10 -1.41
C GLN A 113 -13.97 -1.35 -1.24
N LEU A 114 -13.14 -0.73 -2.07
CA LEU A 114 -11.69 -0.90 -2.05
C LEU A 114 -11.08 -0.41 -0.74
N VAL A 115 -11.37 0.84 -0.36
CA VAL A 115 -10.68 1.50 0.75
C VAL A 115 -10.93 0.82 2.10
N PRO A 116 -12.16 0.44 2.49
CA PRO A 116 -12.38 -0.33 3.72
C PRO A 116 -11.62 -1.65 3.77
N LYS A 117 -11.40 -2.29 2.61
CA LYS A 117 -10.62 -3.54 2.52
C LYS A 117 -9.12 -3.29 2.70
N LEU A 118 -8.59 -2.18 2.19
CA LEU A 118 -7.20 -1.78 2.44
C LEU A 118 -6.98 -1.42 3.92
N VAL A 119 -7.93 -0.72 4.55
CA VAL A 119 -7.91 -0.46 5.99
C VAL A 119 -7.86 -1.76 6.78
N SER A 120 -8.73 -2.72 6.45
CA SER A 120 -8.73 -4.03 7.12
C SER A 120 -7.42 -4.80 6.91
N ALA A 121 -6.79 -4.70 5.74
CA ALA A 121 -5.47 -5.29 5.49
C ALA A 121 -4.38 -4.61 6.34
N LEU A 122 -4.40 -3.28 6.43
CA LEU A 122 -3.47 -2.50 7.25
C LEU A 122 -3.60 -2.86 8.75
N GLU A 123 -4.82 -2.98 9.27
CA GLU A 123 -5.06 -3.38 10.67
C GLU A 123 -4.51 -4.78 10.97
N LYS A 124 -4.68 -5.74 10.04
CA LYS A 124 -4.11 -7.08 10.17
C LYS A 124 -2.58 -7.04 10.21
N VAL A 125 -1.97 -6.23 9.33
CA VAL A 125 -0.52 -6.05 9.28
C VAL A 125 -0.01 -5.39 10.57
N ALA A 126 -0.71 -4.37 11.07
CA ALA A 126 -0.35 -3.65 12.29
C ALA A 126 -0.45 -4.52 13.56
N THR A 127 -1.39 -5.47 13.60
CA THR A 127 -1.63 -6.35 14.74
C THR A 127 -0.94 -7.71 14.64
N ALA A 128 -0.23 -7.98 13.53
CA ALA A 128 0.47 -9.25 13.34
C ALA A 128 1.55 -9.44 14.42
N SER A 129 1.59 -10.62 15.03
CA SER A 129 2.59 -10.97 16.04
C SER A 129 3.98 -11.24 15.46
N ALA A 130 4.06 -11.49 14.16
CA ALA A 130 5.31 -11.66 13.42
C ALA A 130 5.90 -10.30 13.05
N PHE A 131 7.23 -10.23 12.96
CA PHE A 131 7.90 -9.03 12.46
C PHE A 131 7.35 -8.67 11.07
N THR A 132 6.80 -7.47 10.97
CA THR A 132 6.33 -6.89 9.72
C THR A 132 7.24 -5.72 9.36
N PRO A 133 7.87 -5.74 8.16
CA PRO A 133 8.68 -4.61 7.72
C PRO A 133 7.84 -3.30 7.72
N PRO A 134 8.38 -2.19 8.24
CA PRO A 134 7.68 -0.90 8.29
C PRO A 134 7.16 -0.45 6.91
N GLU A 135 7.92 -0.72 5.86
CA GLU A 135 7.56 -0.41 4.47
C GLU A 135 6.20 -0.98 4.08
N HIS A 136 5.85 -2.16 4.60
CA HIS A 136 4.56 -2.78 4.31
C HIS A 136 3.38 -1.94 4.84
N LYS A 137 3.47 -1.42 6.07
CA LYS A 137 2.46 -0.51 6.62
C LYS A 137 2.40 0.79 5.83
N ALA A 138 3.56 1.39 5.58
CA ALA A 138 3.67 2.64 4.84
C ALA A 138 3.07 2.52 3.42
N ASP A 139 3.33 1.42 2.70
CA ASP A 139 2.83 1.21 1.34
C ASP A 139 1.32 0.96 1.32
N LEU A 140 0.75 0.26 2.30
CA LEU A 140 -0.70 0.12 2.43
C LEU A 140 -1.37 1.48 2.70
N ILE A 141 -0.78 2.32 3.55
CA ILE A 141 -1.30 3.67 3.81
C ILE A 141 -1.21 4.52 2.53
N ARG A 142 -0.07 4.49 1.83
CA ARG A 142 0.12 5.20 0.56
C ARG A 142 -0.87 4.74 -0.52
N ALA A 143 -1.24 3.46 -0.53
CA ALA A 143 -2.23 2.91 -1.46
C ALA A 143 -3.65 3.48 -1.25
N MET A 144 -3.94 4.06 -0.08
CA MET A 144 -5.21 4.74 0.19
C MET A 144 -5.22 6.21 -0.28
N ARG A 145 -4.09 6.73 -0.76
CA ARG A 145 -3.96 8.15 -1.17
C ARG A 145 -5.02 8.54 -2.20
N GLY A 146 -5.53 9.77 -2.07
CA GLY A 146 -6.63 10.30 -2.86
C GLY A 146 -8.02 9.76 -2.43
N HIS A 147 -8.08 8.97 -1.34
CA HIS A 147 -9.30 8.31 -0.88
C HIS A 147 -9.51 8.38 0.64
N VAL A 148 -8.70 9.16 1.34
CA VAL A 148 -8.79 9.26 2.80
C VAL A 148 -9.99 10.12 3.18
N THR A 149 -10.95 9.52 3.88
CA THR A 149 -12.09 10.19 4.50
C THR A 149 -11.79 10.49 5.98
N PRO A 150 -12.61 11.30 6.68
CA PRO A 150 -12.44 11.52 8.12
C PRO A 150 -12.40 10.24 8.95
N GLU A 151 -13.17 9.22 8.58
CA GLU A 151 -13.20 7.92 9.24
C GLU A 151 -11.88 7.18 9.07
N ILE A 152 -11.32 7.19 7.85
CA ILE A 152 -10.02 6.58 7.55
C ILE A 152 -8.91 7.35 8.27
N ALA A 153 -8.94 8.68 8.25
CA ALA A 153 -8.00 9.51 8.99
C ALA A 153 -8.02 9.17 10.50
N SER A 154 -9.19 8.85 11.06
CA SER A 154 -9.30 8.37 12.45
C SER A 154 -8.51 7.07 12.67
N VAL A 155 -8.54 6.13 11.72
CA VAL A 155 -7.72 4.90 11.79
C VAL A 155 -6.23 5.25 11.62
N LEU A 156 -5.87 6.18 10.74
CA LEU A 156 -4.48 6.56 10.49
C LEU A 156 -3.82 7.26 11.69
N ARG A 157 -4.58 7.84 12.61
CA ARG A 157 -4.03 8.52 13.81
C ARG A 157 -3.09 7.64 14.62
N GLN A 158 -3.38 6.34 14.76
CA GLN A 158 -2.54 5.41 15.52
C GLN A 158 -1.12 5.28 14.92
N PHE A 159 -0.95 5.56 13.64
CA PHE A 159 0.34 5.48 12.94
C PHE A 159 1.15 6.78 12.99
N LEU A 160 0.61 7.86 13.56
CA LEU A 160 1.35 9.10 13.80
C LEU A 160 2.46 8.93 14.86
N SER A 161 2.35 7.92 15.71
CA SER A 161 3.35 7.57 16.74
C SER A 161 4.09 6.27 16.43
N ASP A 162 4.02 5.75 15.19
CA ASP A 162 4.78 4.56 14.79
C ASP A 162 6.29 4.78 14.96
N ASP A 163 7.05 3.74 15.28
CA ASP A 163 8.49 3.83 15.48
C ASP A 163 9.23 4.23 14.19
N ASP A 164 8.65 3.91 13.03
CA ASP A 164 9.23 4.17 11.72
C ASP A 164 8.72 5.49 11.12
N ASP A 165 9.66 6.34 10.68
CA ASP A 165 9.35 7.65 10.09
C ASP A 165 8.57 7.56 8.78
N ASP A 166 8.79 6.56 7.95
CA ASP A 166 8.09 6.43 6.66
C ASP A 166 6.62 6.04 6.86
N VAL A 167 6.32 5.26 7.92
CA VAL A 167 4.94 4.97 8.34
C VAL A 167 4.27 6.25 8.85
N ARG A 168 4.95 7.01 9.73
CA ARG A 168 4.44 8.29 10.24
C ARG A 168 4.19 9.28 9.11
N ILE A 169 5.14 9.43 8.18
CA ILE A 169 5.01 10.33 7.01
C ILE A 169 3.82 9.92 6.14
N ALA A 170 3.65 8.62 5.86
CA ALA A 170 2.51 8.14 5.10
C ALA A 170 1.17 8.46 5.79
N ALA A 171 1.09 8.29 7.12
CA ALA A 171 -0.09 8.65 7.90
C ALA A 171 -0.37 10.15 7.90
N ILE A 172 0.66 10.99 8.06
CA ILE A 172 0.58 12.46 7.99
C ILE A 172 0.04 12.91 6.63
N ASP A 173 0.58 12.36 5.53
CA ASP A 173 0.10 12.65 4.16
C ASP A 173 -1.37 12.28 4.00
N GLY A 174 -1.76 11.10 4.44
CA GLY A 174 -3.15 10.64 4.38
C GLY A 174 -4.09 11.53 5.21
N ILE A 175 -3.74 11.83 6.45
CA ILE A 175 -4.54 12.70 7.33
C ILE A 175 -4.69 14.11 6.73
N ALA A 176 -3.63 14.63 6.13
CA ALA A 176 -3.67 15.94 5.49
C ALA A 176 -4.65 15.99 4.29
N GLU A 177 -4.99 14.86 3.66
CA GLU A 177 -5.96 14.84 2.55
C GLU A 177 -7.36 15.27 2.96
N VAL A 178 -7.75 15.04 4.22
CA VAL A 178 -9.08 15.43 4.74
C VAL A 178 -9.30 16.94 4.71
N GLY A 179 -8.23 17.71 4.92
CA GLY A 179 -8.29 19.17 4.90
C GLY A 179 -7.75 19.82 6.17
N ASP A 180 -8.04 21.12 6.34
CA ASP A 180 -7.53 21.92 7.45
C ASP A 180 -8.22 21.62 8.80
N GLU A 181 -9.27 20.85 8.79
CA GLU A 181 -9.97 20.37 9.98
C GLU A 181 -9.06 19.58 10.93
N LEU A 182 -8.07 18.88 10.39
CA LEU A 182 -7.09 18.07 11.14
C LEU A 182 -5.74 18.78 11.31
N ARG A 183 -5.61 20.06 10.93
CA ARG A 183 -4.34 20.79 11.03
C ARG A 183 -3.80 20.88 12.46
N GLU A 184 -4.67 21.02 13.46
CA GLU A 184 -4.26 21.10 14.88
C GLU A 184 -3.59 19.81 15.34
N LEU A 185 -4.14 18.66 14.95
CA LEU A 185 -3.51 17.37 15.21
C LEU A 185 -2.10 17.30 14.59
N LEU A 186 -1.92 17.78 13.37
CA LEU A 186 -0.60 17.78 12.72
C LEU A 186 0.37 18.77 13.38
N LEU A 187 -0.12 19.91 13.93
CA LEU A 187 0.73 20.83 14.72
C LEU A 187 1.16 20.21 16.05
N GLU A 188 0.31 19.42 16.70
CA GLU A 188 0.68 18.66 17.90
C GLU A 188 1.78 17.64 17.57
N VAL A 189 1.62 16.85 16.51
CA VAL A 189 2.66 15.92 16.04
C VAL A 189 3.96 16.63 15.70
N PHE A 190 3.89 17.82 15.07
CA PHE A 190 5.07 18.64 14.77
C PHE A 190 5.82 19.03 16.04
N LEU A 191 5.11 19.44 17.09
CA LEU A 191 5.71 19.86 18.35
C LEU A 191 6.30 18.70 19.16
N GLU A 192 5.71 17.50 19.04
CA GLU A 192 6.19 16.28 19.71
C GLU A 192 7.38 15.63 18.99
N ALA A 193 7.67 16.03 17.75
CA ALA A 193 8.72 15.42 16.94
C ALA A 193 10.10 16.10 17.10
N ASP A 194 10.54 16.36 18.34
CA ASP A 194 11.79 17.09 18.63
C ASP A 194 13.04 16.40 18.07
N ASP A 195 13.11 15.11 18.16
CA ASP A 195 14.20 14.24 17.70
C ASP A 195 14.01 13.70 16.28
N ARG A 196 12.93 14.13 15.56
CA ARG A 196 12.55 13.60 14.26
C ARG A 196 12.42 14.68 13.19
N PRO A 197 13.54 15.18 12.65
CA PRO A 197 13.54 16.31 11.71
C PRO A 197 12.75 16.03 10.43
N ARG A 198 12.72 14.76 9.94
CA ARG A 198 11.94 14.37 8.77
C ARG A 198 10.44 14.61 8.94
N ILE A 199 9.91 14.31 10.12
CA ILE A 199 8.50 14.53 10.47
C ILE A 199 8.18 16.02 10.48
N ARG A 200 9.02 16.84 11.13
CA ARG A 200 8.85 18.29 11.17
C ARG A 200 8.92 18.93 9.80
N ILE A 201 9.90 18.54 8.98
CA ILE A 201 10.02 19.03 7.60
C ILE A 201 8.76 18.69 6.82
N LYS A 202 8.28 17.44 6.89
CA LYS A 202 7.08 16.98 6.19
C LYS A 202 5.85 17.80 6.54
N ILE A 203 5.61 18.03 7.83
CA ILE A 203 4.46 18.83 8.28
C ILE A 203 4.63 20.30 7.85
N ALA A 204 5.84 20.88 7.96
CA ALA A 204 6.09 22.24 7.50
C ALA A 204 5.84 22.41 5.99
N GLU A 205 6.21 21.42 5.16
CA GLU A 205 5.90 21.38 3.73
C GLU A 205 4.40 21.40 3.47
N ILE A 206 3.63 20.52 4.14
CA ILE A 206 2.18 20.45 4.00
C ILE A 206 1.53 21.79 4.35
N PHE A 207 1.94 22.40 5.47
CA PHE A 207 1.40 23.71 5.88
C PHE A 207 1.77 24.83 4.92
N ALA A 208 2.98 24.81 4.36
CA ALA A 208 3.42 25.79 3.37
C ALA A 208 2.66 25.64 2.04
N ASP A 209 2.48 24.42 1.55
CA ASP A 209 1.84 24.14 0.27
C ASP A 209 0.33 24.37 0.32
N ARG A 210 -0.32 24.09 1.45
CA ARG A 210 -1.76 24.27 1.65
C ARG A 210 -2.14 25.61 2.24
N GLU A 211 -1.15 26.45 2.57
CA GLU A 211 -1.35 27.76 3.21
C GLU A 211 -2.15 27.68 4.52
N TRP A 212 -1.97 26.63 5.29
CA TRP A 212 -2.65 26.45 6.56
C TRP A 212 -2.05 27.34 7.65
N PRO A 213 -2.90 28.10 8.40
CA PRO A 213 -2.39 28.94 9.46
C PRO A 213 -2.05 28.15 10.73
N VAL A 214 -0.96 28.52 11.41
CA VAL A 214 -0.56 27.95 12.70
C VAL A 214 -1.28 28.63 13.89
N LYS A 215 -2.52 29.06 13.70
CA LYS A 215 -3.31 29.80 14.68
C LYS A 215 -3.35 29.03 16.02
N GLY A 216 -3.01 29.75 17.11
CA GLY A 216 -2.93 29.16 18.46
C GLY A 216 -1.55 28.56 18.82
N TYR A 217 -0.74 28.22 17.84
CA TYR A 217 0.55 27.52 18.03
C TYR A 217 1.77 28.39 17.66
N ARG A 218 1.55 29.63 17.21
CA ARG A 218 2.59 30.51 16.67
C ARG A 218 3.89 30.56 17.49
N PRO A 219 3.88 30.87 18.82
CA PRO A 219 5.13 31.03 19.56
C PRO A 219 5.99 29.77 19.59
N LYS A 220 5.34 28.60 19.69
CA LYS A 220 6.04 27.32 19.73
C LYS A 220 6.57 26.93 18.35
N ILE A 221 5.76 27.09 17.30
CA ILE A 221 6.15 26.76 15.93
C ILE A 221 7.31 27.63 15.47
N GLU A 222 7.28 28.94 15.72
CA GLU A 222 8.32 29.88 15.29
C GLU A 222 9.70 29.55 15.87
N GLN A 223 9.77 28.98 17.07
CA GLN A 223 11.01 28.56 17.73
C GLN A 223 11.55 27.22 17.23
N THR A 224 10.70 26.39 16.61
CA THR A 224 11.01 24.99 16.27
C THR A 224 10.95 24.69 14.78
N LEU A 225 10.72 25.73 13.93
CA LEU A 225 10.71 25.56 12.48
C LEU A 225 12.03 25.00 11.95
N PRO A 226 11.99 24.00 11.06
CA PRO A 226 13.18 23.50 10.40
C PRO A 226 13.88 24.59 9.56
N GLU A 227 15.17 24.40 9.33
CA GLU A 227 15.92 25.21 8.39
C GLU A 227 15.23 25.19 7.01
N GLY A 228 15.25 26.33 6.28
CA GLY A 228 14.55 26.47 5.00
C GLY A 228 13.10 26.93 5.12
N PHE A 229 12.55 27.06 6.33
CA PHE A 229 11.20 27.59 6.57
C PHE A 229 11.22 28.85 7.42
N HIS A 230 10.18 29.67 7.31
CA HIS A 230 9.94 30.82 8.18
C HIS A 230 8.43 31.04 8.36
N LEU A 231 8.06 31.75 9.41
CA LEU A 231 6.68 32.10 9.69
C LEU A 231 6.38 33.53 9.21
N SER A 232 5.39 33.69 8.35
CA SER A 232 4.95 35.01 7.88
C SER A 232 4.21 35.78 8.96
N ALA A 233 4.03 37.11 8.75
CA ALA A 233 3.24 37.95 9.66
C ALA A 233 1.80 37.43 9.85
N LYS A 234 1.23 36.75 8.81
CA LYS A 234 -0.11 36.17 8.83
C LYS A 234 -0.17 34.81 9.54
N GLY A 235 0.93 34.29 10.08
CA GLY A 235 0.99 32.97 10.73
C GLY A 235 0.96 31.81 9.75
N LEU A 236 1.46 32.00 8.54
CA LEU A 236 1.61 30.94 7.53
C LEU A 236 3.08 30.52 7.46
N ILE A 237 3.32 29.20 7.43
CA ILE A 237 4.66 28.67 7.14
C ILE A 237 4.96 28.91 5.66
N ARG A 238 6.18 29.38 5.36
CA ARG A 238 6.66 29.64 4.01
C ARG A 238 8.06 29.08 3.85
N ARG A 239 8.41 28.60 2.64
CA ARG A 239 9.78 28.27 2.27
C ARG A 239 10.59 29.56 2.09
N ARG A 240 11.87 29.51 2.46
CA ARG A 240 12.82 30.61 2.21
C ARG A 240 13.28 30.64 0.80
#